data_db1d5c2e25baf5c5129ef39a8f138bbb
#
_entry.id   db1d5c2e25baf5c5129ef39a8f138bbb
#
_cell.length_a   1.000
_cell.length_b   1.000
_cell.length_c   1.000
_cell.angle_alpha   90.00
_cell.angle_beta   90.00
_cell.angle_gamma   90.00
#
_symmetry.space_group_name_H-M   'P 1'
#
loop_
_entity.id
_entity.type
_entity.pdbx_description
1 polymer ?
#
loop_
_entity_poly.entity_id
_entity_poly.type
_entity_poly.pdbx_seq_one_letter_code
_entity_poly.pdbx_strand_id
1 'polypeptide(L)'
;MPQMGETRKGHVSLLTKEEWGKLITLYTPSLEDLWFLQKMMADMETMSYNRAWGGTIPFPKEEWRGWYDYWIIKHEGKRYYRYLKDNTGHFIGEIAYHYDSDRKLYLADIIVYAPYRKKGYGGIGLDLLCNAAKQNGVKLLYDDLAIDNPAITMFLKNGFMEEYRTHEIIMLKKEL
;
A
#
# COMPACT_ATOMS: atom_id res chain seq x y z
N MET A 1 28.78 -47.61 11.61
CA MET A 1 28.64 -46.16 11.81
C MET A 1 27.83 -45.61 10.63
N PRO A 2 26.62 -45.16 10.81
CA PRO A 2 25.87 -44.53 9.73
C PRO A 2 26.27 -43.05 9.64
N GLN A 3 26.52 -42.60 8.40
CA GLN A 3 26.83 -41.22 8.07
C GLN A 3 25.61 -40.33 8.28
N MET A 4 25.83 -39.23 9.00
CA MET A 4 24.82 -38.18 9.20
C MET A 4 24.60 -37.43 7.88
N GLY A 5 23.34 -37.44 7.42
CA GLY A 5 22.93 -36.69 6.25
C GLY A 5 23.00 -35.18 6.47
N GLU A 6 23.65 -34.49 5.56
CA GLU A 6 23.63 -33.02 5.46
C GLU A 6 22.21 -32.55 5.15
N THR A 7 21.65 -31.78 6.09
CA THR A 7 20.43 -31.00 5.86
C THR A 7 20.70 -29.93 4.82
N ARG A 8 20.15 -30.10 3.63
CA ARG A 8 20.07 -29.06 2.60
C ARG A 8 19.31 -27.86 3.17
N LYS A 9 20.05 -26.80 3.52
CA LYS A 9 19.46 -25.46 3.72
C LYS A 9 18.83 -25.05 2.41
N GLY A 10 17.50 -24.96 2.37
CA GLY A 10 16.76 -24.49 1.21
C GLY A 10 17.23 -23.07 0.85
N HIS A 11 17.81 -22.91 -0.32
CA HIS A 11 18.08 -21.62 -0.93
C HIS A 11 16.73 -20.98 -1.23
N VAL A 12 16.30 -20.03 -0.41
CA VAL A 12 15.21 -19.13 -0.76
C VAL A 12 15.76 -18.24 -1.87
N SER A 13 15.47 -18.60 -3.12
CA SER A 13 15.78 -17.78 -4.27
C SER A 13 15.06 -16.45 -4.10
N LEU A 14 15.80 -15.37 -3.90
CA LEU A 14 15.24 -14.01 -3.93
C LEU A 14 14.76 -13.75 -5.36
N LEU A 15 13.45 -13.70 -5.54
CA LEU A 15 12.82 -13.34 -6.80
C LEU A 15 13.30 -11.95 -7.25
N THR A 16 13.53 -11.79 -8.54
CA THR A 16 13.85 -10.50 -9.13
C THR A 16 12.61 -9.58 -9.11
N LYS A 17 12.81 -8.27 -9.29
CA LYS A 17 11.68 -7.31 -9.41
C LYS A 17 10.71 -7.69 -10.53
N GLU A 18 11.22 -8.29 -11.61
CA GLU A 18 10.44 -8.78 -12.76
C GLU A 18 9.57 -10.00 -12.39
N GLU A 19 10.11 -10.92 -11.62
CA GLU A 19 9.38 -12.10 -11.13
C GLU A 19 8.30 -11.71 -10.11
N TRP A 20 8.60 -10.74 -9.24
CA TRP A 20 7.60 -10.16 -8.33
C TRP A 20 6.48 -9.45 -9.08
N GLY A 21 6.78 -8.70 -10.14
CA GLY A 21 5.77 -8.03 -10.98
C GLY A 21 4.80 -9.01 -11.68
N LYS A 22 5.20 -10.27 -11.85
CA LYS A 22 4.33 -11.35 -12.35
C LYS A 22 3.42 -11.95 -11.27
N LEU A 23 3.71 -11.70 -10.00
CA LEU A 23 2.96 -12.24 -8.86
C LEU A 23 1.86 -11.32 -8.37
N ILE A 24 1.92 -10.02 -8.68
CA ILE A 24 0.96 -9.01 -8.25
C ILE A 24 0.44 -8.25 -9.46
N THR A 25 -0.87 -8.14 -9.57
CA THR A 25 -1.54 -7.30 -10.56
C THR A 25 -2.33 -6.19 -9.88
N LEU A 26 -2.40 -5.04 -10.55
CA LEU A 26 -3.26 -3.93 -10.14
C LEU A 26 -4.67 -4.15 -10.67
N TYR A 27 -5.65 -4.03 -9.80
CA TYR A 27 -7.05 -4.24 -10.13
C TYR A 27 -7.88 -3.02 -9.75
N THR A 28 -8.63 -2.47 -10.70
CA THR A 28 -9.62 -1.43 -10.42
C THR A 28 -10.85 -2.10 -9.81
N PRO A 29 -11.18 -1.83 -8.53
CA PRO A 29 -12.34 -2.46 -7.91
C PRO A 29 -13.64 -2.02 -8.59
N SER A 30 -14.61 -2.92 -8.68
CA SER A 30 -16.01 -2.58 -8.90
C SER A 30 -16.66 -2.08 -7.61
N LEU A 31 -17.88 -1.57 -7.69
CA LEU A 31 -18.63 -1.16 -6.49
C LEU A 31 -18.82 -2.34 -5.52
N GLU A 32 -19.09 -3.51 -6.08
CA GLU A 32 -19.31 -4.74 -5.30
C GLU A 32 -18.05 -5.23 -4.61
N ASP A 33 -16.86 -4.95 -5.15
CA ASP A 33 -15.58 -5.36 -4.56
C ASP A 33 -15.21 -4.55 -3.30
N LEU A 34 -15.95 -3.50 -2.97
CA LEU A 34 -15.68 -2.68 -1.79
C LEU A 34 -15.87 -3.43 -0.46
N TRP A 35 -16.41 -4.65 -0.49
CA TRP A 35 -16.39 -5.54 0.67
C TRP A 35 -14.98 -5.78 1.19
N PHE A 36 -13.98 -5.80 0.29
CA PHE A 36 -12.59 -6.02 0.70
C PHE A 36 -12.02 -4.80 1.43
N LEU A 37 -12.29 -3.59 0.94
CA LEU A 37 -11.92 -2.36 1.64
C LEU A 37 -12.61 -2.29 3.01
N GLN A 38 -13.91 -2.58 3.08
CA GLN A 38 -14.64 -2.67 4.34
C GLN A 38 -14.01 -3.66 5.32
N LYS A 39 -13.62 -4.84 4.81
CA LYS A 39 -12.95 -5.87 5.60
C LYS A 39 -11.60 -5.39 6.16
N MET A 40 -10.77 -4.75 5.34
CA MET A 40 -9.47 -4.21 5.78
C MET A 40 -9.65 -3.13 6.83
N MET A 41 -10.57 -2.19 6.62
CA MET A 41 -10.84 -1.08 7.55
C MET A 41 -11.40 -1.55 8.89
N ALA A 42 -12.12 -2.68 8.93
CA ALA A 42 -12.67 -3.26 10.14
C ALA A 42 -11.67 -4.14 10.90
N ASP A 43 -10.56 -4.52 10.28
CA ASP A 43 -9.57 -5.42 10.88
C ASP A 43 -8.55 -4.65 11.72
N MET A 44 -8.55 -4.92 13.05
CA MET A 44 -7.67 -4.21 13.99
C MET A 44 -6.18 -4.38 13.70
N GLU A 45 -5.77 -5.55 13.22
CA GLU A 45 -4.37 -5.79 12.89
C GLU A 45 -3.96 -5.04 11.63
N THR A 46 -4.79 -5.08 10.60
CA THR A 46 -4.57 -4.30 9.36
C THR A 46 -4.51 -2.80 9.66
N MET A 47 -5.42 -2.30 10.49
CA MET A 47 -5.50 -0.87 10.85
C MET A 47 -4.62 -0.45 12.04
N SER A 48 -3.69 -1.30 12.46
CA SER A 48 -2.81 -1.01 13.60
C SER A 48 -1.95 0.25 13.40
N TYR A 49 -1.59 0.58 12.16
CA TYR A 49 -0.87 1.81 11.82
C TYR A 49 -1.69 3.09 12.10
N ASN A 50 -3.01 2.98 12.08
CA ASN A 50 -3.95 4.09 12.30
C ASN A 50 -4.34 4.24 13.77
N ARG A 51 -3.71 3.52 14.70
CA ARG A 51 -4.07 3.49 16.14
C ARG A 51 -4.07 4.87 16.77
N ALA A 52 -3.12 5.74 16.40
CA ALA A 52 -3.03 7.10 16.90
C ALA A 52 -4.23 7.98 16.48
N TRP A 53 -4.95 7.60 15.42
CA TRP A 53 -6.10 8.32 14.86
C TRP A 53 -7.42 7.54 14.98
N GLY A 54 -7.51 6.57 15.88
CA GLY A 54 -8.74 5.84 16.16
C GLY A 54 -8.76 4.37 15.72
N GLY A 55 -7.75 3.89 15.00
CA GLY A 55 -7.64 2.49 14.59
C GLY A 55 -8.56 2.13 13.43
N THR A 56 -9.48 1.19 13.66
CA THR A 56 -10.45 0.75 12.64
C THR A 56 -11.40 1.86 12.20
N ILE A 57 -11.81 1.84 10.95
CA ILE A 57 -12.70 2.83 10.36
C ILE A 57 -13.98 2.13 9.90
N PRO A 58 -15.15 2.53 10.41
CA PRO A 58 -16.43 2.06 9.87
C PRO A 58 -16.58 2.44 8.39
N PHE A 59 -16.94 1.47 7.57
CA PHE A 59 -17.20 1.71 6.15
C PHE A 59 -18.45 0.92 5.73
N PRO A 60 -19.64 1.34 6.19
CA PRO A 60 -20.88 0.66 5.91
C PRO A 60 -21.25 0.75 4.43
N LYS A 61 -22.04 -0.21 3.95
CA LYS A 61 -22.39 -0.35 2.52
C LYS A 61 -23.06 0.90 1.93
N GLU A 62 -23.76 1.66 2.75
CA GLU A 62 -24.42 2.92 2.40
C GLU A 62 -23.42 3.99 1.92
N GLU A 63 -22.18 3.94 2.38
CA GLU A 63 -21.11 4.88 2.00
C GLU A 63 -20.36 4.44 0.73
N TRP A 64 -20.49 3.19 0.30
CA TRP A 64 -19.72 2.65 -0.82
C TRP A 64 -19.91 3.44 -2.11
N ARG A 65 -21.15 3.83 -2.43
CA ARG A 65 -21.44 4.57 -3.67
C ARG A 65 -20.75 5.92 -3.70
N GLY A 66 -20.82 6.68 -2.61
CA GLY A 66 -20.16 7.99 -2.51
C GLY A 66 -18.63 7.87 -2.61
N TRP A 67 -18.05 6.89 -1.92
CA TRP A 67 -16.63 6.60 -1.99
C TRP A 67 -16.20 6.20 -3.41
N TYR A 68 -16.95 5.28 -4.04
CA TYR A 68 -16.67 4.80 -5.39
C TYR A 68 -16.71 5.91 -6.44
N ASP A 69 -17.76 6.75 -6.38
CA ASP A 69 -17.88 7.91 -7.26
C ASP A 69 -16.70 8.87 -7.08
N TYR A 70 -16.27 9.11 -5.86
CA TYR A 70 -15.15 10.01 -5.54
C TYR A 70 -13.80 9.46 -6.02
N TRP A 71 -13.49 8.20 -5.70
CA TRP A 71 -12.18 7.63 -5.97
C TRP A 71 -12.02 7.04 -7.37
N ILE A 72 -13.08 6.45 -7.93
CA ILE A 72 -12.99 5.68 -9.18
C ILE A 72 -13.60 6.44 -10.35
N ILE A 73 -14.82 6.99 -10.21
CA ILE A 73 -15.53 7.61 -11.34
C ILE A 73 -15.10 9.05 -11.55
N LYS A 74 -15.08 9.87 -10.49
CA LYS A 74 -14.81 11.32 -10.53
C LYS A 74 -13.41 11.64 -9.99
N HIS A 75 -12.42 10.81 -10.33
CA HIS A 75 -11.04 10.96 -9.80
C HIS A 75 -10.32 12.24 -10.29
N GLU A 76 -10.80 12.85 -11.40
CA GLU A 76 -10.32 14.15 -11.94
C GLU A 76 -8.81 14.22 -12.21
N GLY A 77 -8.13 13.08 -12.37
CA GLY A 77 -6.68 13.02 -12.44
C GLY A 77 -5.95 13.33 -11.12
N LYS A 78 -6.71 13.61 -10.06
CA LYS A 78 -6.17 13.96 -8.73
C LYS A 78 -6.15 12.79 -7.75
N ARG A 79 -6.78 11.68 -8.11
CA ARG A 79 -6.86 10.47 -7.29
C ARG A 79 -6.57 9.24 -8.11
N TYR A 80 -5.96 8.27 -7.48
CA TYR A 80 -5.68 6.95 -8.05
C TYR A 80 -5.89 5.90 -6.98
N TYR A 81 -6.58 4.82 -7.30
CA TYR A 81 -6.87 3.76 -6.35
C TYR A 81 -6.89 2.41 -7.05
N ARG A 82 -6.17 1.41 -6.53
CA ARG A 82 -6.16 0.04 -7.05
C ARG A 82 -6.04 -0.96 -5.90
N TYR A 83 -6.67 -2.11 -6.06
CA TYR A 83 -6.34 -3.28 -5.25
C TYR A 83 -5.08 -3.94 -5.79
N LEU A 84 -4.31 -4.52 -4.87
CA LEU A 84 -3.25 -5.48 -5.16
C LEU A 84 -3.89 -6.87 -5.20
N LYS A 85 -3.70 -7.59 -6.30
CA LYS A 85 -4.25 -8.92 -6.52
C LYS A 85 -3.10 -9.89 -6.75
N ASP A 86 -3.07 -11.00 -6.01
CA ASP A 86 -2.05 -12.02 -6.16
C ASP A 86 -2.31 -12.92 -7.38
N ASN A 87 -1.38 -13.82 -7.68
CA ASN A 87 -1.47 -14.74 -8.82
C ASN A 87 -2.56 -15.80 -8.67
N THR A 88 -3.15 -15.95 -7.50
CA THR A 88 -4.31 -16.85 -7.24
C THR A 88 -5.64 -16.11 -7.34
N GLY A 89 -5.60 -14.79 -7.56
CA GLY A 89 -6.78 -13.96 -7.71
C GLY A 89 -7.31 -13.34 -6.42
N HIS A 90 -6.62 -13.50 -5.29
CA HIS A 90 -7.02 -12.89 -4.02
C HIS A 90 -6.62 -11.42 -3.94
N PHE A 91 -7.49 -10.61 -3.37
CA PHE A 91 -7.14 -9.26 -2.97
C PHE A 91 -6.27 -9.32 -1.70
N ILE A 92 -5.11 -8.66 -1.75
CA ILE A 92 -4.11 -8.71 -0.67
C ILE A 92 -3.82 -7.35 -0.05
N GLY A 93 -4.32 -6.28 -0.63
CA GLY A 93 -4.11 -4.91 -0.17
C GLY A 93 -4.58 -3.90 -1.19
N GLU A 94 -4.23 -2.65 -0.93
CA GLU A 94 -4.52 -1.51 -1.80
C GLU A 94 -3.35 -0.58 -1.93
N ILE A 95 -3.34 0.19 -3.02
CA ILE A 95 -2.48 1.34 -3.23
C ILE A 95 -3.32 2.51 -3.74
N ALA A 96 -3.00 3.70 -3.27
CA ALA A 96 -3.68 4.91 -3.68
C ALA A 96 -2.74 6.12 -3.64
N TYR A 97 -3.09 7.16 -4.35
CA TYR A 97 -2.64 8.52 -4.07
C TYR A 97 -3.77 9.50 -4.30
N HIS A 98 -3.69 10.65 -3.65
CA HIS A 98 -4.61 11.76 -3.88
C HIS A 98 -3.87 13.09 -3.78
N TYR A 99 -4.41 14.10 -4.46
CA TYR A 99 -3.94 15.47 -4.35
C TYR A 99 -4.58 16.16 -3.14
N ASP A 100 -3.74 16.61 -2.22
CA ASP A 100 -4.15 17.44 -1.08
C ASP A 100 -4.08 18.91 -1.52
N SER A 101 -5.24 19.56 -1.63
CA SER A 101 -5.35 20.94 -2.09
C SER A 101 -4.79 21.96 -1.10
N ASP A 102 -4.83 21.66 0.18
CA ASP A 102 -4.37 22.56 1.24
C ASP A 102 -2.84 22.57 1.31
N ARG A 103 -2.23 21.42 1.24
CA ARG A 103 -0.79 21.23 1.21
C ARG A 103 -0.17 21.34 -0.18
N LYS A 104 -1.00 21.29 -1.25
CA LYS A 104 -0.61 21.33 -2.66
C LYS A 104 0.38 20.25 -3.06
N LEU A 105 0.17 19.03 -2.58
CA LEU A 105 1.02 17.87 -2.84
C LEU A 105 0.20 16.59 -3.01
N TYR A 106 0.81 15.56 -3.62
CA TYR A 106 0.22 14.24 -3.73
C TYR A 106 0.65 13.37 -2.56
N LEU A 107 -0.33 12.81 -1.85
CA LEU A 107 -0.12 11.87 -0.76
C LEU A 107 -0.34 10.44 -1.24
N ALA A 108 0.60 9.57 -0.91
CA ALA A 108 0.49 8.14 -1.10
C ALA A 108 -0.31 7.49 0.03
N ASP A 109 -0.89 6.34 -0.27
CA ASP A 109 -1.46 5.42 0.69
C ASP A 109 -1.19 3.99 0.23
N ILE A 110 -0.81 3.12 1.15
CA ILE A 110 -0.60 1.70 0.90
C ILE A 110 -0.99 0.89 2.13
N ILE A 111 -1.90 -0.05 1.94
CA ILE A 111 -2.34 -0.97 2.98
C ILE A 111 -2.20 -2.40 2.47
N VAL A 112 -1.44 -3.21 3.18
CA VAL A 112 -1.43 -4.66 2.98
C VAL A 112 -2.29 -5.29 4.06
N TYR A 113 -3.27 -6.08 3.66
CA TYR A 113 -4.13 -6.82 4.57
C TYR A 113 -3.28 -7.74 5.47
N ALA A 114 -3.47 -7.67 6.77
CA ALA A 114 -2.55 -8.23 7.77
C ALA A 114 -2.12 -9.68 7.51
N PRO A 115 -3.00 -10.63 7.10
CA PRO A 115 -2.59 -12.01 6.80
C PRO A 115 -1.57 -12.16 5.68
N TYR A 116 -1.40 -11.11 4.84
CA TYR A 116 -0.45 -11.11 3.71
C TYR A 116 0.81 -10.30 4.00
N ARG A 117 0.97 -9.74 5.20
CA ARG A 117 2.16 -8.98 5.59
C ARG A 117 3.40 -9.88 5.72
N LYS A 118 4.58 -9.23 5.78
CA LYS A 118 5.90 -9.89 5.91
C LYS A 118 6.27 -10.83 4.77
N LYS A 119 5.65 -10.64 3.59
CA LYS A 119 5.92 -11.39 2.36
C LYS A 119 6.49 -10.52 1.23
N GLY A 120 6.81 -9.25 1.51
CA GLY A 120 7.36 -8.31 0.54
C GLY A 120 6.31 -7.55 -0.29
N TYR A 121 5.02 -7.80 -0.12
CA TYR A 121 3.97 -7.17 -0.92
C TYR A 121 3.88 -5.64 -0.74
N GLY A 122 4.20 -5.13 0.44
CA GLY A 122 4.22 -3.69 0.69
C GLY A 122 5.21 -2.94 -0.20
N GLY A 123 6.45 -3.42 -0.27
CA GLY A 123 7.48 -2.82 -1.12
C GLY A 123 7.14 -2.89 -2.61
N ILE A 124 6.57 -4.03 -3.06
CA ILE A 124 6.12 -4.20 -4.45
C ILE A 124 4.97 -3.23 -4.75
N GLY A 125 3.98 -3.16 -3.87
CA GLY A 125 2.85 -2.25 -4.01
C GLY A 125 3.28 -0.80 -4.08
N LEU A 126 4.25 -0.39 -3.25
CA LEU A 126 4.79 0.97 -3.26
C LEU A 126 5.54 1.28 -4.57
N ASP A 127 6.30 0.33 -5.10
CA ASP A 127 6.99 0.47 -6.40
C ASP A 127 5.96 0.61 -7.55
N LEU A 128 4.91 -0.22 -7.54
CA LEU A 128 3.80 -0.13 -8.50
C LEU A 128 3.06 1.20 -8.42
N LEU A 129 2.82 1.71 -7.20
CA LEU A 129 2.20 3.02 -6.98
C LEU A 129 3.05 4.15 -7.54
N CYS A 130 4.36 4.15 -7.26
CA CYS A 130 5.30 5.15 -7.78
C CYS A 130 5.32 5.15 -9.32
N ASN A 131 5.32 3.96 -9.94
CA ASN A 131 5.29 3.84 -11.39
C ASN A 131 3.98 4.38 -11.98
N ALA A 132 2.83 4.06 -11.38
CA ALA A 132 1.53 4.57 -11.81
C ALA A 132 1.45 6.10 -11.65
N ALA A 133 1.89 6.64 -10.52
CA ALA A 133 1.93 8.07 -10.26
C ALA A 133 2.80 8.81 -11.29
N LYS A 134 3.99 8.28 -11.58
CA LYS A 134 4.88 8.82 -12.61
C LYS A 134 4.23 8.83 -14.00
N GLN A 135 3.60 7.72 -14.40
CA GLN A 135 2.88 7.61 -15.68
C GLN A 135 1.72 8.61 -15.77
N ASN A 136 1.10 8.94 -14.66
CA ASN A 136 0.03 9.94 -14.56
C ASN A 136 0.55 11.38 -14.41
N GLY A 137 1.87 11.61 -14.51
CA GLY A 137 2.50 12.93 -14.50
C GLY A 137 2.80 13.51 -13.12
N VAL A 138 2.61 12.73 -12.05
CA VAL A 138 3.02 13.12 -10.70
C VAL A 138 4.55 13.16 -10.64
N LYS A 139 5.12 14.28 -10.16
CA LYS A 139 6.56 14.47 -10.06
C LYS A 139 7.12 14.17 -8.68
N LEU A 140 6.34 14.49 -7.66
CA LEU A 140 6.69 14.30 -6.26
C LEU A 140 5.56 13.57 -5.56
N LEU A 141 5.88 12.50 -4.86
CA LEU A 141 4.94 11.73 -4.06
C LEU A 141 5.38 11.79 -2.60
N TYR A 142 4.44 12.08 -1.73
CA TYR A 142 4.64 12.24 -0.29
C TYR A 142 3.85 11.19 0.49
N ASP A 143 4.24 10.96 1.73
CA ASP A 143 3.43 10.24 2.71
C ASP A 143 3.76 10.73 4.12
N ASP A 144 2.74 10.94 4.96
CA ASP A 144 2.88 11.28 6.36
C ASP A 144 2.54 10.06 7.22
N LEU A 145 3.56 9.51 7.86
CA LEU A 145 3.40 8.34 8.72
C LEU A 145 3.56 8.72 10.19
N ALA A 146 2.85 8.00 11.06
CA ALA A 146 3.11 8.08 12.49
C ALA A 146 4.60 7.74 12.76
N ILE A 147 5.21 8.44 13.70
CA ILE A 147 6.66 8.33 13.97
C ILE A 147 7.09 6.91 14.39
N ASP A 148 6.19 6.11 14.91
CA ASP A 148 6.38 4.73 15.31
C ASP A 148 5.89 3.70 14.27
N ASN A 149 5.46 4.15 13.10
CA ASN A 149 4.95 3.27 12.05
C ASN A 149 6.09 2.39 11.48
N PRO A 150 5.99 1.06 11.57
CA PRO A 150 7.04 0.16 11.06
C PRO A 150 7.22 0.22 9.54
N ALA A 151 6.26 0.77 8.79
CA ALA A 151 6.36 0.94 7.34
C ALA A 151 7.40 2.00 6.92
N ILE A 152 7.85 2.89 7.81
CA ILE A 152 8.87 3.92 7.51
C ILE A 152 10.09 3.28 6.84
N THR A 153 10.59 2.16 7.38
CA THR A 153 11.75 1.46 6.82
C THR A 153 11.51 1.00 5.38
N MET A 154 10.30 0.53 5.07
CA MET A 154 9.91 0.11 3.72
C MET A 154 9.93 1.31 2.75
N PHE A 155 9.39 2.46 3.14
CA PHE A 155 9.42 3.68 2.33
C PHE A 155 10.84 4.13 2.05
N LEU A 156 11.70 4.20 3.07
CA LEU A 156 13.11 4.58 2.91
C LEU A 156 13.86 3.63 1.98
N LYS A 157 13.65 2.32 2.10
CA LYS A 157 14.23 1.31 1.18
C LYS A 157 13.74 1.44 -0.26
N ASN A 158 12.57 2.02 -0.48
CA ASN A 158 11.99 2.28 -1.80
C ASN A 158 12.30 3.69 -2.33
N GLY A 159 13.30 4.37 -1.77
CA GLY A 159 13.83 5.63 -2.27
C GLY A 159 13.09 6.88 -1.82
N PHE A 160 12.19 6.76 -0.85
CA PHE A 160 11.67 7.94 -0.15
C PHE A 160 12.73 8.50 0.80
N MET A 161 12.70 9.81 0.99
CA MET A 161 13.57 10.53 1.90
C MET A 161 12.73 11.34 2.88
N GLU A 162 13.27 11.53 4.08
CA GLU A 162 12.65 12.41 5.06
C GLU A 162 12.65 13.85 4.57
N GLU A 163 11.49 14.49 4.56
CA GLU A 163 11.34 15.93 4.32
C GLU A 163 11.40 16.70 5.64
N TYR A 164 10.63 16.26 6.62
CA TYR A 164 10.65 16.74 8.00
C TYR A 164 10.02 15.73 8.94
N ARG A 165 10.20 15.95 10.23
CA ARG A 165 9.48 15.20 11.28
C ARG A 165 9.07 16.10 12.43
N THR A 166 8.03 15.64 13.11
CA THR A 166 7.61 16.16 14.42
C THR A 166 7.72 15.06 15.47
N HIS A 167 7.23 15.29 16.66
CA HIS A 167 7.13 14.23 17.67
C HIS A 167 6.03 13.19 17.37
N GLU A 168 5.15 13.45 16.42
CA GLU A 168 4.01 12.59 16.08
C GLU A 168 4.15 11.91 14.72
N ILE A 169 4.67 12.62 13.72
CA ILE A 169 4.74 12.16 12.35
C ILE A 169 6.12 12.37 11.72
N ILE A 170 6.39 11.58 10.70
CA ILE A 170 7.44 11.81 9.72
C ILE A 170 6.80 12.03 8.35
N MET A 171 7.18 13.13 7.67
CA MET A 171 6.84 13.37 6.28
C MET A 171 7.96 12.82 5.39
N LEU A 172 7.60 11.91 4.52
CA LEU A 172 8.49 11.32 3.53
C LEU A 172 8.14 11.84 2.13
N LYS A 173 9.14 11.95 1.26
CA LYS A 173 8.94 12.32 -0.15
C LYS A 173 9.80 11.50 -1.07
N LYS A 174 9.35 11.34 -2.31
CA LYS A 174 10.10 10.74 -3.41
C LYS A 174 9.88 11.53 -4.70
N GLU A 175 10.97 11.86 -5.38
CA GLU A 175 10.93 12.31 -6.76
C GLU A 175 10.75 11.11 -7.69
N LEU A 176 9.82 11.21 -8.67
CA LEU A 176 9.40 10.11 -9.53
C LEU A 176 10.00 10.17 -10.96
#